data_3f1057e0c9d712ba13f37ffdf72454ce
#
_entry.id   3f1057e0c9d712ba13f37ffdf72454ce
#
_cell.length_a   1.000
_cell.length_b   1.000
_cell.length_c   1.000
_cell.angle_alpha   90.00
_cell.angle_beta   90.00
_cell.angle_gamma   90.00
#
_symmetry.space_group_name_H-M   'P 1'
#
loop_
_entity.id
_entity.type
_entity.pdbx_description
1 polymer ?
#
loop_
_entity_poly.entity_id
_entity_poly.type
_entity_poly.pdbx_seq_one_letter_code
_entity_poly.pdbx_strand_id
1 'polypeptide(L)'
;MRRSWVFGFAACVVALTAFATWAFALDRRALWSVVNACVADYKLTGAPFPCLKVNLAGGKDQGYVILYAPFVRDTILAPTRKIVGVEDPFLRSGAAPNYFADAWRAWSNLNGGRGESPDRRFALVVNSAVTRSQDQLHIHMGCLTPSARRALDAAAPKLAVGQWSAIGLLVPHQPFWALRTGSADLARLDPFRLAAEGFAGRIRSLALLTVVVASARFDGADEFVVLASYAGAPHAWWPVGAENLLLARCPSAPRPYLSQ
;
A
#
# COMPACT_ATOMS: atom_id res chain seq x y z
N MET A 1 26.72 -5.83 -46.60
CA MET A 1 26.42 -6.99 -45.70
C MET A 1 26.63 -6.74 -44.19
N ARG A 2 27.44 -5.78 -43.72
CA ARG A 2 27.68 -5.56 -42.26
C ARG A 2 26.54 -4.87 -41.51
N ARG A 3 25.67 -4.07 -42.17
CA ARG A 3 24.61 -3.31 -41.49
C ARG A 3 23.41 -4.17 -41.01
N SER A 4 23.11 -5.27 -41.68
CA SER A 4 21.99 -6.15 -41.30
C SER A 4 22.23 -6.93 -40.00
N TRP A 5 23.48 -7.26 -39.69
CA TRP A 5 23.82 -7.99 -38.45
C TRP A 5 23.71 -7.13 -37.19
N VAL A 6 24.01 -5.83 -37.29
CA VAL A 6 23.91 -4.89 -36.16
C VAL A 6 22.45 -4.68 -35.77
N PHE A 7 21.54 -4.55 -36.74
CA PHE A 7 20.11 -4.40 -36.46
C PHE A 7 19.49 -5.68 -35.89
N GLY A 8 19.90 -6.86 -36.33
CA GLY A 8 19.44 -8.13 -35.79
C GLY A 8 19.89 -8.32 -34.34
N PHE A 9 21.14 -7.99 -34.02
CA PHE A 9 21.67 -8.12 -32.65
C PHE A 9 21.00 -7.11 -31.69
N ALA A 10 20.79 -5.86 -32.09
CA ALA A 10 20.09 -4.86 -31.30
C ALA A 10 18.64 -5.25 -31.04
N ALA A 11 17.93 -5.77 -32.04
CA ALA A 11 16.55 -6.25 -31.89
C ALA A 11 16.46 -7.45 -30.93
N CYS A 12 17.40 -8.40 -30.99
CA CYS A 12 17.46 -9.51 -30.05
C CYS A 12 17.72 -9.06 -28.61
N VAL A 13 18.63 -8.10 -28.40
CA VAL A 13 18.91 -7.57 -27.05
C VAL A 13 17.71 -6.85 -26.49
N VAL A 14 17.01 -6.03 -27.27
CA VAL A 14 15.78 -5.37 -26.86
C VAL A 14 14.67 -6.35 -26.54
N ALA A 15 14.50 -7.39 -27.36
CA ALA A 15 13.50 -8.43 -27.11
C ALA A 15 13.81 -9.26 -25.84
N LEU A 16 15.07 -9.60 -25.61
CA LEU A 16 15.51 -10.32 -24.41
C LEU A 16 15.35 -9.48 -23.14
N THR A 17 15.67 -8.20 -23.18
CA THR A 17 15.47 -7.29 -22.04
C THR A 17 13.97 -7.07 -21.75
N ALA A 18 13.15 -6.90 -22.78
CA ALA A 18 11.70 -6.79 -22.63
C ALA A 18 11.08 -8.08 -22.05
N PHE A 19 11.51 -9.23 -22.53
CA PHE A 19 11.05 -10.53 -21.99
C PHE A 19 11.50 -10.74 -20.54
N ALA A 20 12.75 -10.41 -20.21
CA ALA A 20 13.25 -10.51 -18.84
C ALA A 20 12.51 -9.58 -17.87
N THR A 21 12.22 -8.35 -18.29
CA THR A 21 11.43 -7.40 -17.48
C THR A 21 9.99 -7.87 -17.29
N TRP A 22 9.38 -8.44 -18.34
CA TRP A 22 8.03 -8.99 -18.26
C TRP A 22 7.95 -10.23 -17.37
N ALA A 23 8.91 -11.18 -17.50
CA ALA A 23 9.00 -12.35 -16.65
C ALA A 23 9.23 -11.98 -15.18
N PHE A 24 10.08 -10.96 -14.92
CA PHE A 24 10.30 -10.43 -13.58
C PHE A 24 9.03 -9.80 -12.99
N ALA A 25 8.24 -9.08 -13.80
CA ALA A 25 6.98 -8.48 -13.36
C ALA A 25 5.90 -9.52 -12.98
N LEU A 26 5.99 -10.75 -13.55
CA LEU A 26 5.09 -11.86 -13.24
C LEU A 26 5.56 -12.69 -12.03
N ASP A 27 6.82 -12.56 -11.60
CA ASP A 27 7.31 -13.26 -10.41
C ASP A 27 6.74 -12.60 -9.14
N ARG A 28 5.90 -13.32 -8.43
CA ARG A 28 5.31 -12.88 -7.16
C ARG A 28 6.34 -12.60 -6.06
N ARG A 29 7.60 -13.00 -6.26
CA ARG A 29 8.73 -12.75 -5.33
C ARG A 29 9.60 -11.58 -5.76
N ALA A 30 9.32 -10.96 -6.89
CA ALA A 30 10.13 -9.88 -7.44
C ALA A 30 10.34 -8.72 -6.45
N LEU A 31 9.27 -8.30 -5.77
CA LEU A 31 9.35 -7.23 -4.77
C LEU A 31 10.31 -7.57 -3.63
N TRP A 32 10.29 -8.82 -3.15
CA TRP A 32 11.22 -9.27 -2.11
C TRP A 32 12.69 -9.18 -2.56
N SER A 33 12.97 -9.52 -3.82
CA SER A 33 14.31 -9.36 -4.40
C SER A 33 14.74 -7.90 -4.45
N VAL A 34 13.84 -6.99 -4.83
CA VAL A 34 14.11 -5.54 -4.85
C VAL A 34 14.37 -5.02 -3.43
N VAL A 35 13.56 -5.41 -2.44
CA VAL A 35 13.77 -5.01 -1.04
C VAL A 35 15.17 -5.42 -0.55
N ASN A 36 15.59 -6.66 -0.85
CA ASN A 36 16.93 -7.11 -0.46
C ASN A 36 18.04 -6.35 -1.18
N ALA A 37 17.87 -6.02 -2.46
CA ALA A 37 18.82 -5.20 -3.21
C ALA A 37 18.97 -3.80 -2.58
N CYS A 38 17.87 -3.14 -2.24
CA CYS A 38 17.89 -1.84 -1.57
C CYS A 38 18.63 -1.89 -0.21
N VAL A 39 18.36 -2.93 0.59
CA VAL A 39 19.02 -3.11 1.89
C VAL A 39 20.51 -3.41 1.71
N ALA A 40 20.89 -4.20 0.71
CA ALA A 40 22.29 -4.51 0.43
C ALA A 40 23.06 -3.27 -0.03
N ASP A 41 22.51 -2.50 -0.98
CA ASP A 41 23.13 -1.28 -1.46
C ASP A 41 23.28 -0.25 -0.32
N TYR A 42 22.22 -0.04 0.46
CA TYR A 42 22.27 0.86 1.61
C TYR A 42 23.33 0.50 2.63
N LYS A 43 23.53 -0.79 2.89
CA LYS A 43 24.59 -1.25 3.80
C LYS A 43 26.00 -1.07 3.26
N LEU A 44 26.17 -1.15 1.93
CA LEU A 44 27.46 -1.04 1.27
C LEU A 44 27.85 0.41 0.98
N THR A 45 26.90 1.22 0.56
CA THR A 45 27.17 2.55 0.00
C THR A 45 26.56 3.69 0.80
N GLY A 46 25.60 3.41 1.71
CA GLY A 46 24.78 4.40 2.37
C GLY A 46 23.64 4.94 1.48
N ALA A 47 23.58 4.55 0.19
CA ALA A 47 22.52 4.95 -0.74
C ALA A 47 21.40 3.91 -0.77
N PRO A 48 20.13 4.30 -0.94
CA PRO A 48 19.00 3.36 -0.91
C PRO A 48 18.64 2.75 -2.27
N PHE A 49 19.51 2.79 -3.28
CA PHE A 49 19.20 2.37 -4.66
C PHE A 49 18.81 0.86 -4.73
N PRO A 50 17.81 0.45 -5.49
CA PRO A 50 16.89 1.27 -6.32
C PRO A 50 15.69 1.87 -5.56
N CYS A 51 15.68 1.82 -4.24
CA CYS A 51 14.63 2.41 -3.42
C CYS A 51 14.81 3.93 -3.25
N LEU A 52 13.74 4.60 -2.83
CA LEU A 52 13.76 6.03 -2.46
C LEU A 52 14.27 6.23 -1.03
N LYS A 53 14.03 5.26 -0.16
CA LYS A 53 14.42 5.29 1.24
C LYS A 53 14.59 3.88 1.78
N VAL A 54 15.59 3.71 2.66
CA VAL A 54 15.76 2.53 3.50
C VAL A 54 15.78 2.99 4.96
N ASN A 55 14.98 2.38 5.81
CA ASN A 55 14.99 2.60 7.25
C ASN A 55 15.30 1.28 7.96
N LEU A 56 16.41 1.23 8.68
CA LEU A 56 16.85 0.09 9.47
C LEU A 56 17.07 0.46 10.95
N ALA A 57 16.43 1.52 11.44
CA ALA A 57 16.65 2.02 12.81
C ALA A 57 16.38 0.96 13.90
N GLY A 58 15.41 0.06 13.68
CA GLY A 58 15.11 -1.08 14.53
C GLY A 58 15.79 -2.40 14.12
N GLY A 59 16.77 -2.35 13.21
CA GLY A 59 17.36 -3.53 12.59
C GLY A 59 16.59 -4.01 11.36
N LYS A 60 17.13 -5.04 10.67
CA LYS A 60 16.55 -5.55 9.44
C LYS A 60 15.12 -6.08 9.61
N ASP A 61 14.81 -6.69 10.74
CA ASP A 61 13.50 -7.31 10.97
C ASP A 61 12.41 -6.30 11.39
N GLN A 62 12.80 -5.08 11.72
CA GLN A 62 11.93 -3.98 12.13
C GLN A 62 11.90 -2.84 11.11
N GLY A 63 12.69 -2.95 10.04
CA GLY A 63 12.86 -1.92 9.05
C GLY A 63 11.82 -1.93 7.93
N TYR A 64 11.94 -0.93 7.06
CA TYR A 64 11.16 -0.82 5.83
C TYR A 64 11.96 -0.10 4.74
N VAL A 65 11.51 -0.29 3.52
CA VAL A 65 11.94 0.48 2.35
C VAL A 65 10.77 1.23 1.76
N ILE A 66 11.05 2.35 1.11
CA ILE A 66 10.08 3.07 0.26
C ILE A 66 10.61 3.03 -1.15
N LEU A 67 9.78 2.63 -2.09
CA LEU A 67 10.15 2.56 -3.49
C LEU A 67 8.98 2.99 -4.38
N TYR A 68 9.33 3.43 -5.59
CA TYR A 68 8.37 3.65 -6.64
C TYR A 68 8.21 2.36 -7.45
N ALA A 69 6.99 1.85 -7.52
CA ALA A 69 6.66 0.66 -8.29
C ALA A 69 6.20 1.08 -9.71
N PRO A 70 7.08 1.02 -10.72
CA PRO A 70 6.82 1.63 -12.03
C PRO A 70 5.66 1.00 -12.80
N PHE A 71 5.40 -0.30 -12.59
CA PHE A 71 4.33 -1.03 -13.29
C PHE A 71 2.93 -0.64 -12.82
N VAL A 72 2.77 -0.31 -11.54
CA VAL A 72 1.51 0.17 -10.97
C VAL A 72 1.49 1.68 -10.76
N ARG A 73 2.62 2.36 -11.03
CA ARG A 73 2.81 3.82 -10.88
C ARG A 73 2.52 4.34 -9.48
N ASP A 74 2.78 3.52 -8.49
CA ASP A 74 2.53 3.82 -7.09
C ASP A 74 3.82 3.91 -6.29
N THR A 75 3.81 4.72 -5.26
CA THR A 75 4.81 4.67 -4.21
C THR A 75 4.34 3.70 -3.14
N ILE A 76 5.20 2.79 -2.75
CA ILE A 76 4.88 1.77 -1.76
C ILE A 76 5.89 1.75 -0.62
N LEU A 77 5.42 1.39 0.59
CA LEU A 77 6.27 0.94 1.68
C LEU A 77 6.27 -0.58 1.72
N ALA A 78 7.44 -1.20 1.81
CA ALA A 78 7.58 -2.64 2.03
C ALA A 78 8.50 -2.92 3.23
N PRO A 79 8.11 -3.83 4.16
CA PRO A 79 8.97 -4.27 5.25
C PRO A 79 10.28 -4.90 4.75
N THR A 80 11.37 -4.71 5.51
CA THR A 80 12.65 -5.39 5.26
C THR A 80 12.70 -6.80 5.85
N ARG A 81 11.68 -7.19 6.61
CA ARG A 81 11.37 -8.56 6.98
C ARG A 81 10.50 -9.20 5.90
N LYS A 82 10.69 -10.48 5.62
CA LYS A 82 9.80 -11.21 4.73
C LYS A 82 8.45 -11.44 5.41
N ILE A 83 7.43 -10.76 4.89
CA ILE A 83 6.03 -10.84 5.32
C ILE A 83 5.20 -11.02 4.07
N VAL A 84 4.43 -12.11 3.97
CA VAL A 84 3.74 -12.44 2.72
C VAL A 84 2.58 -11.47 2.44
N GLY A 85 1.80 -11.13 3.45
CA GLY A 85 0.65 -10.23 3.32
C GLY A 85 -0.06 -10.03 4.64
N VAL A 86 -1.29 -9.54 4.60
CA VAL A 86 -2.11 -9.22 5.78
C VAL A 86 -2.37 -10.43 6.69
N GLU A 87 -2.31 -11.63 6.13
CA GLU A 87 -2.47 -12.90 6.84
C GLU A 87 -1.30 -13.26 7.75
N ASP A 88 -0.13 -12.67 7.57
CA ASP A 88 1.06 -13.01 8.35
C ASP A 88 0.84 -12.76 9.85
N PRO A 89 1.01 -13.78 10.71
CA PRO A 89 0.76 -13.65 12.15
C PRO A 89 1.69 -12.65 12.83
N PHE A 90 2.87 -12.39 12.27
CA PHE A 90 3.79 -11.40 12.80
C PHE A 90 3.15 -10.02 12.94
N LEU A 91 2.32 -9.61 11.98
CA LEU A 91 1.65 -8.31 11.99
C LEU A 91 0.74 -8.09 13.22
N ARG A 92 0.32 -9.15 13.89
CA ARG A 92 -0.58 -9.13 15.06
C ARG A 92 0.10 -9.61 16.35
N SER A 93 1.40 -9.90 16.30
CA SER A 93 2.14 -10.43 17.44
C SER A 93 2.47 -9.39 18.52
N GLY A 94 2.22 -8.10 18.27
CA GLY A 94 2.66 -6.99 19.12
C GLY A 94 4.15 -6.66 18.97
N ALA A 95 4.93 -7.48 18.24
CA ALA A 95 6.35 -7.23 17.94
C ALA A 95 6.55 -6.53 16.59
N ALA A 96 5.52 -6.47 15.75
CA ALA A 96 5.61 -5.80 14.45
C ALA A 96 5.64 -4.27 14.61
N PRO A 97 6.45 -3.56 13.83
CA PRO A 97 6.34 -2.12 13.70
C PRO A 97 4.96 -1.72 13.17
N ASN A 98 4.54 -0.51 13.51
CA ASN A 98 3.34 0.05 12.92
C ASN A 98 3.65 0.56 11.50
N TYR A 99 3.68 -0.35 10.53
CA TYR A 99 3.99 -0.02 9.13
C TYR A 99 3.00 0.97 8.50
N PHE A 100 1.75 1.03 8.98
CA PHE A 100 0.81 2.03 8.53
C PHE A 100 1.19 3.43 9.02
N ALA A 101 1.62 3.59 10.27
CA ALA A 101 2.09 4.87 10.78
C ALA A 101 3.38 5.32 10.07
N ASP A 102 4.31 4.39 9.82
CA ASP A 102 5.52 4.68 9.07
C ASP A 102 5.23 5.10 7.63
N ALA A 103 4.31 4.41 6.95
CA ALA A 103 3.89 4.74 5.59
C ALA A 103 3.19 6.10 5.54
N TRP A 104 2.33 6.39 6.49
CA TRP A 104 1.62 7.67 6.57
C TRP A 104 2.58 8.84 6.75
N ARG A 105 3.50 8.72 7.71
CA ARG A 105 4.53 9.73 7.98
C ARG A 105 5.41 9.96 6.76
N ALA A 106 5.88 8.89 6.13
CA ALA A 106 6.73 8.98 4.97
C ALA A 106 6.02 9.64 3.78
N TRP A 107 4.78 9.26 3.51
CA TRP A 107 3.97 9.82 2.44
C TRP A 107 3.62 11.29 2.68
N SER A 108 3.23 11.64 3.90
CA SER A 108 2.94 13.01 4.29
C SER A 108 4.15 13.92 4.08
N ASN A 109 5.34 13.47 4.51
CA ASN A 109 6.57 14.25 4.34
C ASN A 109 6.92 14.48 2.85
N LEU A 110 6.68 13.47 1.99
CA LEU A 110 6.92 13.58 0.55
C LEU A 110 5.92 14.50 -0.17
N ASN A 111 4.73 14.69 0.37
CA ASN A 111 3.63 15.36 -0.30
C ASN A 111 3.12 16.64 0.41
N GLY A 112 3.94 17.21 1.28
CA GLY A 112 3.61 18.45 1.99
C GLY A 112 2.41 18.28 2.94
N GLY A 113 2.24 17.08 3.51
CA GLY A 113 1.25 16.81 4.54
C GLY A 113 1.69 17.30 5.92
N ARG A 114 0.86 17.00 6.92
CA ARG A 114 1.08 17.40 8.33
C ARG A 114 1.81 16.35 9.15
N GLY A 115 2.68 15.57 8.53
CA GLY A 115 3.41 14.50 9.21
C GLY A 115 2.49 13.36 9.64
N GLU A 116 2.29 13.18 10.94
CA GLU A 116 1.48 12.08 11.51
C GLU A 116 -0.02 12.40 11.59
N SER A 117 -0.41 13.67 11.46
CA SER A 117 -1.81 14.09 11.57
C SER A 117 -2.66 13.58 10.40
N PRO A 118 -3.97 13.32 10.62
CA PRO A 118 -4.88 12.94 9.55
C PRO A 118 -4.90 13.98 8.42
N ASP A 119 -4.82 13.52 7.20
CA ASP A 119 -4.95 14.34 6.00
C ASP A 119 -5.93 13.68 5.03
N ARG A 120 -7.06 14.35 4.79
CA ARG A 120 -8.16 13.79 3.99
C ARG A 120 -7.81 13.54 2.54
N ARG A 121 -6.69 14.05 2.06
CA ARG A 121 -6.20 13.76 0.72
C ARG A 121 -5.66 12.34 0.58
N PHE A 122 -5.09 11.79 1.66
CA PHE A 122 -4.27 10.59 1.62
C PHE A 122 -5.02 9.33 2.02
N ALA A 123 -4.55 8.21 1.48
CA ALA A 123 -4.88 6.89 1.96
C ALA A 123 -3.72 5.92 1.76
N LEU A 124 -3.74 4.86 2.54
CA LEU A 124 -2.81 3.75 2.52
C LEU A 124 -3.60 2.47 2.26
N VAL A 125 -3.11 1.62 1.38
CA VAL A 125 -3.84 0.43 0.93
C VAL A 125 -2.96 -0.81 1.00
N VAL A 126 -3.50 -1.88 1.59
CA VAL A 126 -2.93 -3.24 1.53
C VAL A 126 -3.95 -4.17 0.90
N ASN A 127 -3.55 -4.81 -0.17
CA ASN A 127 -4.39 -5.75 -0.92
C ASN A 127 -4.44 -7.14 -0.32
N SER A 128 -5.54 -7.84 -0.54
CA SER A 128 -5.69 -9.26 -0.23
C SER A 128 -4.80 -10.13 -1.11
N ALA A 129 -4.61 -11.40 -0.74
CA ALA A 129 -3.87 -12.38 -1.54
C ALA A 129 -4.44 -12.57 -2.96
N VAL A 130 -5.73 -12.29 -3.13
CA VAL A 130 -6.43 -12.46 -4.41
C VAL A 130 -6.13 -11.31 -5.38
N THR A 131 -5.85 -10.13 -4.85
CA THR A 131 -5.66 -8.92 -5.67
C THR A 131 -4.21 -8.42 -5.70
N ARG A 132 -3.36 -8.80 -4.73
CA ARG A 132 -1.94 -8.42 -4.74
C ARG A 132 -1.17 -9.17 -5.83
N SER A 133 -0.25 -8.48 -6.49
CA SER A 133 0.66 -9.06 -7.49
C SER A 133 1.93 -9.65 -6.88
N GLN A 134 2.29 -9.31 -5.64
CA GLN A 134 3.54 -9.67 -4.98
C GLN A 134 3.31 -10.32 -3.63
N ASP A 135 4.09 -11.37 -3.31
CA ASP A 135 4.08 -12.08 -2.02
C ASP A 135 5.15 -11.52 -1.07
N GLN A 136 5.21 -10.22 -1.01
CA GLN A 136 5.85 -9.40 0.00
C GLN A 136 4.86 -8.30 0.38
N LEU A 137 4.58 -8.15 1.68
CA LEU A 137 3.70 -7.08 2.17
C LEU A 137 4.15 -5.75 1.61
N HIS A 138 3.20 -5.02 1.04
CA HIS A 138 3.44 -3.65 0.60
C HIS A 138 2.19 -2.82 0.83
N ILE A 139 2.43 -1.59 1.26
CA ILE A 139 1.41 -0.59 1.52
C ILE A 139 1.49 0.43 0.39
N HIS A 140 0.48 0.46 -0.47
CA HIS A 140 0.33 1.50 -1.47
C HIS A 140 0.01 2.82 -0.78
N MET A 141 0.68 3.88 -1.21
CA MET A 141 0.57 5.23 -0.63
C MET A 141 0.14 6.20 -1.72
N GLY A 142 -0.96 6.88 -1.53
CA GLY A 142 -1.47 7.80 -2.55
C GLY A 142 -2.55 8.75 -2.06
N CYS A 143 -3.02 9.58 -2.98
CA CYS A 143 -4.17 10.43 -2.76
C CYS A 143 -5.44 9.70 -3.16
N LEU A 144 -6.48 9.82 -2.34
CA LEU A 144 -7.79 9.27 -2.66
C LEU A 144 -8.33 9.86 -3.97
N THR A 145 -8.95 9.01 -4.77
CA THR A 145 -9.76 9.48 -5.90
C THR A 145 -10.92 10.35 -5.42
N PRO A 146 -11.39 11.31 -6.22
CA PRO A 146 -12.53 12.14 -5.85
C PRO A 146 -13.80 11.34 -5.55
N SER A 147 -14.01 10.20 -6.20
CA SER A 147 -15.15 9.31 -5.95
C SER A 147 -15.04 8.63 -4.59
N ALA A 148 -13.89 8.04 -4.27
CA ALA A 148 -13.65 7.43 -2.96
C ALA A 148 -13.75 8.45 -1.83
N ARG A 149 -13.22 9.66 -2.03
CA ARG A 149 -13.32 10.76 -1.06
C ARG A 149 -14.77 11.14 -0.78
N ARG A 150 -15.58 11.37 -1.83
CA ARG A 150 -17.01 11.70 -1.67
C ARG A 150 -17.79 10.58 -0.96
N ALA A 151 -17.52 9.34 -1.32
CA ALA A 151 -18.20 8.19 -0.69
C ALA A 151 -17.87 8.09 0.80
N LEU A 152 -16.61 8.27 1.17
CA LEU A 152 -16.19 8.28 2.58
C LEU A 152 -16.78 9.48 3.35
N ASP A 153 -16.80 10.68 2.75
CA ASP A 153 -17.41 11.87 3.38
C ASP A 153 -18.91 11.69 3.59
N ALA A 154 -19.61 11.07 2.65
CA ALA A 154 -21.04 10.78 2.77
C ALA A 154 -21.34 9.70 3.84
N ALA A 155 -20.41 8.79 4.08
CA ALA A 155 -20.54 7.77 5.10
C ALA A 155 -20.17 8.27 6.50
N ALA A 156 -19.21 9.18 6.62
CA ALA A 156 -18.63 9.63 7.88
C ALA A 156 -19.66 10.02 8.95
N PRO A 157 -20.72 10.79 8.67
CA PRO A 157 -21.71 11.19 9.69
C PRO A 157 -22.45 10.02 10.34
N LYS A 158 -22.43 8.84 9.73
CA LYS A 158 -23.13 7.63 10.20
C LYS A 158 -22.21 6.67 10.96
N LEU A 159 -20.91 6.96 11.05
CA LEU A 159 -19.94 6.08 11.68
C LEU A 159 -19.84 6.36 13.18
N ALA A 160 -20.20 5.36 13.99
CA ALA A 160 -19.94 5.38 15.42
C ALA A 160 -18.51 4.92 15.72
N VAL A 161 -17.88 5.48 16.75
CA VAL A 161 -16.54 5.13 17.19
C VAL A 161 -16.49 3.65 17.60
N GLY A 162 -15.49 2.93 17.13
CA GLY A 162 -15.24 1.54 17.48
C GLY A 162 -16.20 0.52 16.83
N GLN A 163 -17.10 0.95 15.93
CA GLN A 163 -18.07 0.06 15.28
C GLN A 163 -17.84 -0.04 13.77
N TRP A 164 -17.77 -1.26 13.25
CA TRP A 164 -17.71 -1.52 11.82
C TRP A 164 -19.08 -1.33 11.17
N SER A 165 -19.13 -0.43 10.20
CA SER A 165 -20.35 -0.10 9.44
C SER A 165 -20.12 -0.27 7.94
N ALA A 166 -21.08 -0.89 7.24
CA ALA A 166 -21.03 -1.00 5.78
C ALA A 166 -21.20 0.41 5.15
N ILE A 167 -20.33 0.76 4.22
CA ILE A 167 -20.33 2.06 3.54
C ILE A 167 -20.55 1.94 2.02
N GLY A 168 -20.84 0.74 1.54
CA GLY A 168 -21.11 0.49 0.11
C GLY A 168 -19.86 0.23 -0.72
N LEU A 169 -19.98 0.46 -2.02
CA LEU A 169 -18.93 0.18 -3.00
C LEU A 169 -18.02 1.39 -3.14
N LEU A 170 -16.75 1.27 -2.80
CA LEU A 170 -15.73 2.30 -3.05
C LEU A 170 -15.00 2.08 -4.36
N VAL A 171 -14.83 0.82 -4.78
CA VAL A 171 -14.43 0.40 -6.11
C VAL A 171 -15.51 -0.47 -6.72
N PRO A 172 -15.59 -0.61 -8.06
CA PRO A 172 -16.61 -1.43 -8.70
C PRO A 172 -16.69 -2.84 -8.09
N HIS A 173 -17.89 -3.27 -7.76
CA HIS A 173 -18.20 -4.63 -7.27
C HIS A 173 -17.51 -5.05 -5.96
N GLN A 174 -16.95 -4.11 -5.19
CA GLN A 174 -16.29 -4.44 -3.93
C GLN A 174 -16.87 -3.59 -2.78
N PRO A 175 -17.65 -4.19 -1.88
CA PRO A 175 -18.19 -3.51 -0.72
C PRO A 175 -17.09 -3.28 0.33
N PHE A 176 -17.17 -2.14 1.00
CA PHE A 176 -16.30 -1.78 2.10
C PHE A 176 -17.08 -1.56 3.39
N TRP A 177 -16.40 -1.83 4.47
CA TRP A 177 -16.81 -1.47 5.83
C TRP A 177 -15.82 -0.45 6.36
N ALA A 178 -16.29 0.47 7.16
CA ALA A 178 -15.50 1.50 7.82
C ALA A 178 -15.60 1.38 9.33
N LEU A 179 -14.48 1.58 10.00
CA LEU A 179 -14.36 1.74 11.45
C LEU A 179 -13.86 3.15 11.75
N ARG A 180 -14.71 3.98 12.39
CA ARG A 180 -14.26 5.24 12.98
C ARG A 180 -13.41 4.93 14.20
N THR A 181 -12.17 5.40 14.24
CA THR A 181 -11.22 5.07 15.32
C THR A 181 -11.33 5.98 16.53
N GLY A 182 -11.92 7.17 16.38
CA GLY A 182 -11.93 8.20 17.41
C GLY A 182 -10.54 8.79 17.66
N SER A 183 -9.58 8.58 16.76
CA SER A 183 -8.19 8.98 16.94
C SER A 183 -7.64 9.78 15.77
N ALA A 184 -6.89 10.82 16.11
CA ALA A 184 -6.04 11.58 15.18
C ALA A 184 -4.58 11.10 15.17
N ASP A 185 -4.25 10.04 15.93
CA ASP A 185 -2.90 9.49 16.07
C ASP A 185 -2.85 8.05 15.55
N LEU A 186 -2.29 7.87 14.36
CA LEU A 186 -2.14 6.56 13.74
C LEU A 186 -1.08 5.69 14.44
N ALA A 187 -0.15 6.29 15.17
CA ALA A 187 0.87 5.53 15.89
C ALA A 187 0.26 4.69 17.02
N ARG A 188 -0.90 5.07 17.55
CA ARG A 188 -1.65 4.34 18.58
C ARG A 188 -2.64 3.31 18.04
N LEU A 189 -2.79 3.24 16.73
CA LEU A 189 -3.71 2.33 16.07
C LEU A 189 -2.93 1.13 15.52
N ASP A 190 -3.56 -0.02 15.53
CA ASP A 190 -3.09 -1.21 14.83
C ASP A 190 -4.13 -1.62 13.77
N PRO A 191 -4.05 -1.05 12.54
CA PRO A 191 -5.04 -1.31 11.51
C PRO A 191 -5.13 -2.79 11.10
N PHE A 192 -4.03 -3.54 11.14
CA PHE A 192 -4.05 -4.97 10.83
C PHE A 192 -4.85 -5.76 11.87
N ARG A 193 -4.62 -5.47 13.16
CA ARG A 193 -5.35 -6.11 14.24
C ARG A 193 -6.82 -5.70 14.25
N LEU A 194 -7.13 -4.40 14.13
CA LEU A 194 -8.50 -3.90 14.07
C LEU A 194 -9.31 -4.58 12.95
N ALA A 195 -8.71 -4.69 11.75
CA ALA A 195 -9.37 -5.34 10.63
C ALA A 195 -9.51 -6.86 10.86
N ALA A 196 -8.48 -7.54 11.38
CA ALA A 196 -8.53 -8.96 11.66
C ALA A 196 -9.61 -9.31 12.71
N GLU A 197 -9.70 -8.54 13.80
CA GLU A 197 -10.70 -8.71 14.85
C GLU A 197 -12.12 -8.40 14.34
N GLY A 198 -12.28 -7.33 13.57
CA GLY A 198 -13.58 -6.93 13.02
C GLY A 198 -14.17 -7.91 12.01
N PHE A 199 -13.33 -8.72 11.39
CA PHE A 199 -13.75 -9.71 10.40
C PHE A 199 -13.58 -11.16 10.89
N ALA A 200 -13.16 -11.37 12.14
CA ALA A 200 -13.15 -12.69 12.75
C ALA A 200 -14.53 -13.34 12.65
N GLY A 201 -14.58 -14.58 12.19
CA GLY A 201 -15.84 -15.31 11.96
C GLY A 201 -16.63 -14.91 10.71
N ARG A 202 -16.28 -13.82 10.02
CA ARG A 202 -16.89 -13.43 8.73
C ARG A 202 -16.14 -13.98 7.52
N ILE A 203 -14.84 -14.20 7.68
CA ILE A 203 -13.96 -14.69 6.62
C ILE A 203 -13.23 -15.95 7.06
N ARG A 204 -13.01 -16.86 6.11
CA ARG A 204 -12.30 -18.12 6.36
C ARG A 204 -10.78 -17.96 6.47
N SER A 205 -10.23 -16.86 5.99
CA SER A 205 -8.79 -16.58 6.01
C SER A 205 -8.54 -15.08 5.91
N LEU A 206 -7.60 -14.57 6.71
CA LEU A 206 -7.13 -13.19 6.63
C LEU A 206 -6.44 -12.86 5.30
N ALA A 207 -5.99 -13.88 4.56
CA ALA A 207 -5.46 -13.69 3.21
C ALA A 207 -6.48 -13.06 2.23
N LEU A 208 -7.77 -13.19 2.53
CA LEU A 208 -8.84 -12.58 1.73
C LEU A 208 -9.09 -11.10 2.06
N LEU A 209 -8.48 -10.60 3.14
CA LEU A 209 -8.75 -9.26 3.66
C LEU A 209 -7.92 -8.20 2.92
N THR A 210 -8.59 -7.12 2.55
CA THR A 210 -8.00 -5.85 2.09
C THR A 210 -8.17 -4.83 3.20
N VAL A 211 -7.11 -4.08 3.52
CA VAL A 211 -7.11 -3.08 4.59
C VAL A 211 -6.70 -1.72 4.01
N VAL A 212 -7.48 -0.70 4.34
CA VAL A 212 -7.20 0.68 3.94
C VAL A 212 -7.22 1.58 5.16
N VAL A 213 -6.28 2.51 5.23
CA VAL A 213 -6.29 3.60 6.21
C VAL A 213 -6.48 4.91 5.46
N ALA A 214 -7.48 5.66 5.88
CA ALA A 214 -7.78 7.00 5.37
C ALA A 214 -8.15 7.92 6.54
N SER A 215 -8.59 9.12 6.27
CA SER A 215 -9.17 9.99 7.29
C SER A 215 -10.49 10.60 6.83
N ALA A 216 -11.33 10.96 7.78
CA ALA A 216 -12.58 11.67 7.55
C ALA A 216 -12.80 12.71 8.61
N ARG A 217 -13.69 13.66 8.34
CA ARG A 217 -14.04 14.74 9.28
C ARG A 217 -15.22 14.32 10.14
N PHE A 218 -15.04 14.49 11.45
CA PHE A 218 -16.07 14.25 12.46
C PHE A 218 -16.11 15.45 13.41
N ASP A 219 -17.26 16.05 13.56
CA ASP A 219 -17.48 17.16 14.50
C ASP A 219 -16.41 18.30 14.39
N GLY A 220 -15.99 18.58 13.18
CA GLY A 220 -14.99 19.61 12.89
C GLY A 220 -13.52 19.16 12.99
N ALA A 221 -13.22 17.97 13.49
CA ALA A 221 -11.88 17.39 13.57
C ALA A 221 -11.67 16.27 12.54
N ASP A 222 -10.45 16.11 12.08
CA ASP A 222 -10.09 14.98 11.21
C ASP A 222 -9.59 13.81 12.09
N GLU A 223 -10.17 12.62 11.87
CA GLU A 223 -9.81 11.39 12.54
C GLU A 223 -9.40 10.33 11.51
N PHE A 224 -8.61 9.34 11.94
CA PHE A 224 -8.35 8.17 11.13
C PHE A 224 -9.55 7.23 11.07
N VAL A 225 -9.71 6.63 9.90
CA VAL A 225 -10.73 5.61 9.61
C VAL A 225 -10.01 4.40 9.02
N VAL A 226 -10.29 3.23 9.58
CA VAL A 226 -9.86 1.96 8.99
C VAL A 226 -10.98 1.44 8.12
N LEU A 227 -10.67 1.18 6.84
CA LEU A 227 -11.60 0.55 5.92
C LEU A 227 -11.15 -0.89 5.67
N ALA A 228 -12.09 -1.79 5.51
CA ALA A 228 -11.80 -3.16 5.16
C ALA A 228 -12.80 -3.68 4.11
N SER A 229 -12.30 -4.58 3.28
CA SER A 229 -13.08 -5.38 2.34
C SER A 229 -12.51 -6.78 2.30
N TYR A 230 -13.23 -7.75 1.76
CA TYR A 230 -12.69 -9.10 1.59
C TYR A 230 -13.16 -9.75 0.30
N ALA A 231 -12.29 -10.57 -0.29
CA ALA A 231 -12.61 -11.36 -1.46
C ALA A 231 -13.69 -12.41 -1.12
N GLY A 232 -14.76 -12.46 -1.92
CA GLY A 232 -15.94 -13.30 -1.64
C GLY A 232 -17.00 -12.63 -0.78
N ALA A 233 -16.87 -11.31 -0.50
CA ALA A 233 -17.98 -10.53 0.07
C ALA A 233 -19.20 -10.55 -0.86
N PRO A 234 -20.43 -10.41 -0.32
CA PRO A 234 -21.62 -10.27 -1.14
C PRO A 234 -21.43 -9.18 -2.20
N HIS A 235 -21.80 -9.48 -3.45
CA HIS A 235 -21.61 -8.58 -4.62
C HIS A 235 -20.17 -8.37 -5.09
N ALA A 236 -19.16 -9.04 -4.49
CA ALA A 236 -17.76 -9.02 -5.00
C ALA A 236 -17.61 -10.06 -6.14
N TRP A 237 -18.08 -9.73 -7.35
CA TRP A 237 -18.05 -10.64 -8.50
C TRP A 237 -16.66 -10.79 -9.11
N TRP A 238 -15.88 -9.72 -9.04
CA TRP A 238 -14.52 -9.67 -9.55
C TRP A 238 -13.65 -8.86 -8.58
N PRO A 239 -12.70 -9.48 -7.89
CA PRO A 239 -11.87 -8.76 -6.96
C PRO A 239 -10.98 -7.76 -7.70
N VAL A 240 -11.13 -6.49 -7.35
CA VAL A 240 -10.32 -5.38 -7.86
C VAL A 240 -9.36 -4.96 -6.76
N GLY A 241 -8.11 -4.67 -7.11
CA GLY A 241 -7.17 -4.14 -6.13
C GLY A 241 -7.62 -2.79 -5.59
N ALA A 242 -7.55 -2.62 -4.27
CA ALA A 242 -8.01 -1.40 -3.63
C ALA A 242 -7.06 -0.20 -3.87
N GLU A 243 -5.89 -0.41 -4.47
CA GLU A 243 -5.05 0.68 -5.00
C GLU A 243 -5.80 1.53 -6.04
N ASN A 244 -6.88 1.02 -6.65
CA ASN A 244 -7.77 1.81 -7.50
C ASN A 244 -8.56 2.90 -6.75
N LEU A 245 -8.53 2.91 -5.42
CA LEU A 245 -8.98 4.05 -4.60
C LEU A 245 -8.01 5.23 -4.67
N LEU A 246 -6.78 5.00 -5.16
CA LEU A 246 -5.72 5.99 -5.20
C LEU A 246 -5.59 6.59 -6.60
N LEU A 247 -5.23 7.85 -6.65
CA LEU A 247 -4.81 8.52 -7.88
C LEU A 247 -3.40 8.08 -8.25
N ALA A 248 -3.12 7.87 -9.52
CA ALA A 248 -1.80 7.59 -10.03
C ALA A 248 -0.77 8.70 -9.68
N ARG A 249 -1.24 9.91 -9.37
CA ARG A 249 -0.45 11.04 -8.87
C ARG A 249 -1.31 11.93 -8.01
N CYS A 250 -0.76 12.40 -6.88
CA CYS A 250 -1.39 13.46 -6.11
C CYS A 250 -1.33 14.78 -6.86
N PRO A 251 -2.40 15.59 -6.87
CA PRO A 251 -2.45 16.84 -7.65
C PRO A 251 -1.34 17.85 -7.33
N SER A 252 -0.76 17.79 -6.14
CA SER A 252 0.32 18.70 -5.68
C SER A 252 1.61 17.98 -5.31
N ALA A 253 1.77 16.72 -5.66
CA ALA A 253 3.01 16.00 -5.37
C ALA A 253 4.14 16.48 -6.29
N PRO A 254 5.32 16.87 -5.74
CA PRO A 254 6.50 17.04 -6.58
C PRO A 254 6.78 15.73 -7.30
N ARG A 255 7.19 15.79 -8.57
CA ARG A 255 7.58 14.60 -9.32
C ARG A 255 8.70 13.89 -8.57
N PRO A 256 8.58 12.63 -8.18
CA PRO A 256 9.71 11.94 -7.62
C PRO A 256 10.79 11.85 -8.71
N TYR A 257 11.91 12.48 -8.46
CA TYR A 257 13.24 12.29 -9.03
C TYR A 257 13.35 11.66 -10.46
N LEU A 258 12.72 12.26 -11.48
CA LEU A 258 13.02 11.96 -12.89
C LEU A 258 13.66 13.16 -13.60
N SER A 259 14.28 14.06 -12.83
CA SER A 259 15.05 15.18 -13.37
C SER A 259 16.39 15.26 -12.65
N GLN A 260 17.30 14.36 -12.96
CA GLN A 260 18.74 14.62 -13.06
C GLN A 260 19.35 13.58 -13.99
#